data_7c1b6dbe2f5df8cfd728888f0f81a8b1
#
_entry.id   7c1b6dbe2f5df8cfd728888f0f81a8b1
#
_cell.length_a   1.000
_cell.length_b   1.000
_cell.length_c   1.000
_cell.angle_alpha   90.00
_cell.angle_beta   90.00
_cell.angle_gamma   90.00
#
_symmetry.space_group_name_H-M   'P 1'
#
loop_
_entity.id
_entity.type
_entity.pdbx_description
1 polymer ?
#
loop_
_entity_poly.entity_id
_entity_poly.type
_entity_poly.pdbx_seq_one_letter_code
_entity_poly.pdbx_strand_id
1 'polypeptide(L)'
;ELFRDAQGRIIIATFASNVSRIQLIVNEGVRYGRKFCFIGRSMVNIVKLAGQLGELTIPEDALIDIDDLDRYRDDQIVIVTTGSQGESMSGLMRMAYGEHRKVTIRSTDLVILSSSVIPGNEKLVSRVINQLYRCGATVIYEAQQMAEVHVSGHARQEELKLIHKLAHPRYFIPVHGEYRHLCQHAKLAV
;
A
#
# COMPACT_ATOMS: atom_id res chain seq x y z
N GLU A 1 16.22 -2.85 4.69
CA GLU A 1 16.81 -1.71 5.44
C GLU A 1 15.75 -1.03 6.32
N LEU A 2 14.63 -0.51 5.78
CA LEU A 2 13.61 0.23 6.55
C LEU A 2 13.09 -0.53 7.78
N PHE A 3 12.84 -1.84 7.66
CA PHE A 3 12.39 -2.67 8.79
C PHE A 3 13.45 -2.86 9.87
N ARG A 4 14.73 -2.94 9.46
CA ARG A 4 15.86 -3.09 10.37
C ARG A 4 16.10 -1.81 11.18
N ASP A 5 15.99 -0.66 10.52
CA ASP A 5 16.49 0.60 11.08
C ASP A 5 15.40 1.37 11.84
N ALA A 6 14.12 1.01 11.65
CA ALA A 6 13.00 1.66 12.32
C ALA A 6 12.95 1.32 13.83
N GLN A 7 13.07 2.34 14.69
CA GLN A 7 13.00 2.21 16.16
C GLN A 7 11.56 2.31 16.68
N GLY A 8 10.62 2.82 15.89
CA GLY A 8 9.21 2.95 16.22
C GLY A 8 8.33 1.99 15.41
N ARG A 9 7.02 2.29 15.44
CA ARG A 9 6.04 1.57 14.62
C ARG A 9 6.28 1.85 13.14
N ILE A 10 6.05 0.84 12.32
CA ILE A 10 6.02 1.00 10.86
C ILE A 10 4.55 0.99 10.43
N ILE A 11 4.12 2.03 9.72
CA ILE A 11 2.77 2.14 9.19
C ILE A 11 2.86 2.13 7.67
N ILE A 12 2.29 1.11 7.02
CA ILE A 12 2.39 0.93 5.57
C ILE A 12 1.03 1.09 4.94
N ALA A 13 0.88 2.11 4.10
CA ALA A 13 -0.32 2.30 3.29
C ALA A 13 -0.12 1.70 1.91
N THR A 14 -1.01 0.77 1.53
CA THR A 14 -0.98 0.09 0.23
C THR A 14 -2.39 -0.26 -0.24
N PHE A 15 -2.51 -0.69 -1.51
CA PHE A 15 -3.77 -1.23 -2.02
C PHE A 15 -4.05 -2.60 -1.38
N ALA A 16 -5.26 -2.77 -0.83
CA ALA A 16 -5.67 -4.04 -0.23
C ALA A 16 -5.68 -5.20 -1.26
N SER A 17 -5.94 -4.90 -2.53
CA SER A 17 -5.97 -5.90 -3.61
C SER A 17 -4.58 -6.43 -4.00
N ASN A 18 -3.49 -5.81 -3.57
CA ASN A 18 -2.14 -6.28 -3.87
C ASN A 18 -1.65 -7.27 -2.81
N VAL A 19 -2.21 -8.49 -2.84
CA VAL A 19 -1.90 -9.56 -1.89
C VAL A 19 -0.43 -9.92 -1.88
N SER A 20 0.21 -9.99 -3.06
CA SER A 20 1.65 -10.30 -3.17
C SER A 20 2.51 -9.27 -2.43
N ARG A 21 2.17 -7.97 -2.49
CA ARG A 21 2.87 -6.94 -1.73
C ARG A 21 2.64 -7.08 -0.24
N ILE A 22 1.42 -7.41 0.18
CA ILE A 22 1.12 -7.68 1.60
C ILE A 22 1.97 -8.86 2.07
N GLN A 23 2.10 -9.93 1.28
CA GLN A 23 2.96 -11.08 1.63
C GLN A 23 4.44 -10.66 1.77
N LEU A 24 4.96 -9.82 0.87
CA LEU A 24 6.33 -9.29 0.99
C LEU A 24 6.53 -8.48 2.28
N ILE A 25 5.57 -7.62 2.62
CA ILE A 25 5.58 -6.84 3.87
C ILE A 25 5.61 -7.77 5.07
N VAL A 26 4.77 -8.80 5.09
CA VAL A 26 4.72 -9.80 6.16
C VAL A 26 6.05 -10.55 6.27
N ASN A 27 6.57 -11.07 5.16
CA ASN A 27 7.83 -11.80 5.14
C ASN A 27 8.98 -10.97 5.71
N GLU A 28 9.08 -9.70 5.29
CA GLU A 28 10.14 -8.83 5.80
C GLU A 28 9.93 -8.50 7.28
N GLY A 29 8.73 -8.18 7.72
CA GLY A 29 8.52 -7.85 9.13
C GLY A 29 8.73 -9.04 10.07
N VAL A 30 8.34 -10.25 9.69
CA VAL A 30 8.61 -11.48 10.44
C VAL A 30 10.11 -11.70 10.65
N ARG A 31 10.95 -11.43 9.63
CA ARG A 31 12.42 -11.52 9.74
C ARG A 31 13.00 -10.63 10.85
N TYR A 32 12.32 -9.54 11.17
CA TYR A 32 12.73 -8.59 12.22
C TYR A 32 11.87 -8.71 13.48
N GLY A 33 11.14 -9.82 13.64
CA GLY A 33 10.35 -10.12 14.86
C GLY A 33 9.16 -9.20 15.07
N ARG A 34 8.64 -8.56 13.99
CA ARG A 34 7.53 -7.63 14.09
C ARG A 34 6.18 -8.34 14.02
N LYS A 35 5.17 -7.74 14.64
CA LYS A 35 3.77 -8.16 14.68
C LYS A 35 2.94 -7.26 13.78
N PHE A 36 1.91 -7.82 13.16
CA PHE A 36 1.10 -7.16 12.14
C PHE A 36 -0.32 -6.89 12.62
N CYS A 37 -0.74 -5.66 12.50
CA CYS A 37 -2.12 -5.23 12.65
C CYS A 37 -2.64 -4.69 11.30
N PHE A 38 -3.75 -5.22 10.82
CA PHE A 38 -4.38 -4.76 9.57
C PHE A 38 -5.53 -3.83 9.88
N ILE A 39 -5.53 -2.63 9.29
CA ILE A 39 -6.51 -1.59 9.54
C ILE A 39 -7.22 -1.18 8.25
N GLY A 40 -8.54 -1.05 8.35
CA GLY A 40 -9.43 -0.71 7.23
C GLY A 40 -10.25 -1.91 6.77
N ARG A 41 -11.54 -1.68 6.54
CA ARG A 41 -12.52 -2.74 6.23
C ARG A 41 -12.10 -3.59 5.04
N SER A 42 -11.70 -2.96 3.94
CA SER A 42 -11.25 -3.67 2.74
C SER A 42 -9.95 -4.43 2.98
N MET A 43 -9.00 -3.86 3.72
CA MET A 43 -7.73 -4.51 4.06
C MET A 43 -7.97 -5.78 4.86
N VAL A 44 -8.72 -5.70 5.94
CA VAL A 44 -9.05 -6.86 6.81
C VAL A 44 -9.79 -7.95 6.02
N ASN A 45 -10.77 -7.58 5.18
CA ASN A 45 -11.52 -8.55 4.39
C ASN A 45 -10.64 -9.27 3.37
N ILE A 46 -9.76 -8.57 2.67
CA ILE A 46 -8.86 -9.17 1.68
C ILE A 46 -7.83 -10.07 2.36
N VAL A 47 -7.23 -9.63 3.46
CA VAL A 47 -6.26 -10.44 4.23
C VAL A 47 -6.91 -11.75 4.70
N LYS A 48 -8.12 -11.68 5.24
CA LYS A 48 -8.89 -12.87 5.67
C LYS A 48 -9.17 -13.80 4.49
N LEU A 49 -9.68 -13.26 3.39
CA LEU A 49 -10.02 -14.05 2.19
C LEU A 49 -8.77 -14.69 1.57
N ALA A 50 -7.70 -13.91 1.40
CA ALA A 50 -6.44 -14.40 0.84
C ALA A 50 -5.81 -15.49 1.73
N GLY A 51 -5.91 -15.36 3.05
CA GLY A 51 -5.48 -16.42 3.98
C GLY A 51 -6.31 -17.70 3.84
N GLN A 52 -7.64 -17.59 3.70
CA GLN A 52 -8.51 -18.75 3.47
C GLN A 52 -8.24 -19.49 2.14
N LEU A 53 -7.82 -18.73 1.12
CA LEU A 53 -7.48 -19.27 -0.20
C LEU A 53 -6.04 -19.79 -0.29
N GLY A 54 -5.22 -19.61 0.76
CA GLY A 54 -3.81 -20.00 0.77
C GLY A 54 -2.89 -19.04 -0.01
N GLU A 55 -3.40 -17.88 -0.45
CA GLU A 55 -2.65 -16.86 -1.22
C GLU A 55 -1.87 -15.90 -0.32
N LEU A 56 -2.15 -15.90 0.99
CA LEU A 56 -1.47 -15.11 2.00
C LEU A 56 -1.20 -15.96 3.23
N THR A 57 0.06 -16.04 3.63
CA THR A 57 0.48 -16.77 4.83
C THR A 57 1.03 -15.78 5.86
N ILE A 58 0.39 -15.72 7.02
CA ILE A 58 0.82 -14.92 8.16
C ILE A 58 0.97 -15.89 9.35
N PRO A 59 2.15 -15.96 10.00
CA PRO A 59 2.30 -16.74 11.22
C PRO A 59 1.27 -16.29 12.28
N GLU A 60 0.63 -17.25 12.96
CA GLU A 60 -0.42 -16.95 13.95
C GLU A 60 0.11 -16.03 15.06
N ASP A 61 1.33 -16.25 15.50
CA ASP A 61 1.99 -15.43 16.51
C ASP A 61 2.39 -14.04 16.01
N ALA A 62 2.43 -13.82 14.70
CA ALA A 62 2.74 -12.53 14.10
C ALA A 62 1.52 -11.63 13.87
N LEU A 63 0.30 -12.17 13.88
CA LEU A 63 -0.94 -11.41 13.71
C LEU A 63 -1.46 -10.94 15.08
N ILE A 64 -1.72 -9.64 15.20
CA ILE A 64 -2.27 -9.04 16.42
C ILE A 64 -3.54 -8.24 16.14
N ASP A 65 -4.45 -8.23 17.11
CA ASP A 65 -5.62 -7.38 17.06
C ASP A 65 -5.26 -5.92 17.34
N ILE A 66 -6.08 -5.02 16.81
CA ILE A 66 -5.92 -3.58 17.05
C ILE A 66 -6.06 -3.20 18.51
N ASP A 67 -6.83 -3.99 19.28
CA ASP A 67 -7.05 -3.77 20.71
C ASP A 67 -5.87 -4.26 21.57
N ASP A 68 -4.98 -5.04 20.99
CA ASP A 68 -3.78 -5.56 21.65
C ASP A 68 -2.50 -4.76 21.33
N LEU A 69 -2.58 -3.70 20.51
CA LEU A 69 -1.40 -2.91 20.11
C LEU A 69 -0.57 -2.42 21.31
N ASP A 70 -1.23 -1.99 22.39
CA ASP A 70 -0.56 -1.46 23.58
C ASP A 70 0.20 -2.53 24.41
N ARG A 71 0.04 -3.82 24.09
CA ARG A 71 0.77 -4.93 24.71
C ARG A 71 2.17 -5.14 24.11
N TYR A 72 2.45 -4.49 22.98
CA TYR A 72 3.70 -4.64 22.25
C TYR A 72 4.47 -3.34 22.23
N ARG A 73 5.81 -3.44 22.20
CA ARG A 73 6.67 -2.26 22.02
C ARG A 73 6.51 -1.70 20.61
N ASP A 74 6.70 -0.40 20.47
CA ASP A 74 6.57 0.29 19.17
C ASP A 74 7.47 -0.33 18.08
N ASP A 75 8.69 -0.75 18.42
CA ASP A 75 9.63 -1.40 17.50
C ASP A 75 9.20 -2.81 17.06
N GLN A 76 8.16 -3.37 17.65
CA GLN A 76 7.60 -4.67 17.28
C GLN A 76 6.35 -4.55 16.40
N ILE A 77 5.82 -3.35 16.14
CA ILE A 77 4.52 -3.16 15.50
C ILE A 77 4.68 -2.75 14.04
N VAL A 78 3.95 -3.44 13.17
CA VAL A 78 3.68 -3.02 11.78
C VAL A 78 2.17 -2.89 11.59
N ILE A 79 1.73 -1.73 11.17
CA ILE A 79 0.33 -1.46 10.82
C ILE A 79 0.23 -1.41 9.30
N VAL A 80 -0.57 -2.29 8.70
CA VAL A 80 -0.85 -2.28 7.25
C VAL A 80 -2.25 -1.73 7.03
N THR A 81 -2.37 -0.71 6.21
CA THR A 81 -3.64 0.02 6.04
C THR A 81 -3.89 0.46 4.61
N THR A 82 -5.10 0.93 4.34
CA THR A 82 -5.47 1.63 3.10
C THR A 82 -5.22 3.13 3.22
N GLY A 83 -5.26 3.85 2.11
CA GLY A 83 -5.14 5.31 2.09
C GLY A 83 -3.90 5.84 1.39
N SER A 84 -3.21 4.99 0.62
CA SER A 84 -2.03 5.40 -0.14
C SER A 84 -2.34 6.41 -1.25
N GLN A 85 -3.61 6.62 -1.60
CA GLN A 85 -4.07 7.61 -2.58
C GLN A 85 -4.73 8.85 -1.91
N GLY A 86 -4.67 8.95 -0.58
CA GLY A 86 -5.23 10.08 0.16
C GLY A 86 -6.77 10.08 0.24
N GLU A 87 -7.40 8.91 0.11
CA GLU A 87 -8.85 8.76 0.20
C GLU A 87 -9.34 9.18 1.60
N SER A 88 -10.33 10.06 1.66
CA SER A 88 -10.78 10.74 2.89
C SER A 88 -11.24 9.82 4.01
N MET A 89 -11.81 8.65 3.66
CA MET A 89 -12.31 7.69 4.64
C MET A 89 -11.37 6.53 4.90
N SER A 90 -10.15 6.57 4.38
CA SER A 90 -9.14 5.53 4.54
C SER A 90 -8.57 5.47 5.96
N GLY A 91 -7.99 4.31 6.29
CA GLY A 91 -7.34 4.12 7.60
C GLY A 91 -6.22 5.13 7.83
N LEU A 92 -5.32 5.32 6.85
CA LEU A 92 -4.20 6.27 6.98
C LEU A 92 -4.68 7.70 7.19
N MET A 93 -5.66 8.17 6.38
CA MET A 93 -6.17 9.53 6.50
C MET A 93 -6.76 9.77 7.88
N ARG A 94 -7.59 8.85 8.36
CA ARG A 94 -8.19 8.95 9.71
C ARG A 94 -7.16 8.95 10.83
N MET A 95 -6.10 8.14 10.71
CA MET A 95 -4.99 8.14 11.68
C MET A 95 -4.23 9.48 11.66
N ALA A 96 -3.93 10.00 10.46
CA ALA A 96 -3.19 11.26 10.27
C ALA A 96 -3.95 12.49 10.84
N TYR A 97 -5.28 12.48 10.76
CA TYR A 97 -6.12 13.57 11.30
C TYR A 97 -6.63 13.33 12.72
N GLY A 98 -6.21 12.25 13.38
CA GLY A 98 -6.65 11.92 14.75
C GLY A 98 -8.11 11.46 14.84
N GLU A 99 -8.71 11.08 13.73
CA GLU A 99 -10.10 10.62 13.64
C GLU A 99 -10.25 9.09 13.81
N HIS A 100 -9.12 8.38 13.85
CA HIS A 100 -9.14 6.94 14.08
C HIS A 100 -9.23 6.63 15.57
N ARG A 101 -10.22 5.80 15.97
CA ARG A 101 -10.57 5.57 17.38
C ARG A 101 -9.46 4.94 18.23
N LYS A 102 -8.59 4.13 17.59
CA LYS A 102 -7.60 3.29 18.30
C LYS A 102 -6.15 3.68 18.00
N VAL A 103 -5.87 4.31 16.87
CA VAL A 103 -4.51 4.61 16.42
C VAL A 103 -4.40 6.06 16.00
N THR A 104 -3.42 6.74 16.55
CA THR A 104 -2.96 8.08 16.13
C THR A 104 -1.52 8.00 15.65
N ILE A 105 -1.14 8.86 14.71
CA ILE A 105 0.24 8.96 14.23
C ILE A 105 1.10 9.62 15.32
N ARG A 106 2.28 9.07 15.56
CA ARG A 106 3.27 9.57 16.53
C ARG A 106 4.53 10.06 15.80
N SER A 107 5.29 10.92 16.45
CA SER A 107 6.56 11.42 15.88
C SER A 107 7.64 10.35 15.72
N THR A 108 7.52 9.24 16.42
CA THR A 108 8.41 8.07 16.31
C THR A 108 8.02 7.10 15.19
N ASP A 109 6.86 7.30 14.54
CA ASP A 109 6.38 6.41 13.50
C ASP A 109 7.15 6.58 12.19
N LEU A 110 7.40 5.46 11.51
CA LEU A 110 7.82 5.41 10.12
C LEU A 110 6.58 5.10 9.26
N VAL A 111 6.16 6.05 8.44
CA VAL A 111 5.01 5.86 7.54
C VAL A 111 5.49 5.67 6.11
N ILE A 112 5.08 4.58 5.48
CA ILE A 112 5.46 4.20 4.11
C ILE A 112 4.22 4.21 3.22
N LEU A 113 4.21 5.05 2.17
CA LEU A 113 3.21 5.00 1.12
C LEU A 113 3.75 4.09 -0.02
N SER A 114 3.30 2.85 -0.02
CA SER A 114 3.77 1.81 -0.96
C SER A 114 2.84 1.71 -2.18
N SER A 115 2.71 2.80 -2.91
CA SER A 115 2.00 2.90 -4.19
C SER A 115 2.42 4.14 -4.94
N SER A 116 2.44 4.09 -6.28
CA SER A 116 2.53 5.28 -7.11
C SER A 116 1.25 6.10 -7.02
N VAL A 117 1.38 7.40 -7.14
CA VAL A 117 0.22 8.29 -7.16
C VAL A 117 -0.54 8.11 -8.47
N ILE A 118 -1.83 7.79 -8.36
CA ILE A 118 -2.72 7.72 -9.52
C ILE A 118 -2.94 9.14 -10.05
N PRO A 119 -2.78 9.37 -11.37
CA PRO A 119 -3.06 10.68 -11.96
C PRO A 119 -4.42 11.25 -11.55
N GLY A 120 -4.42 12.47 -11.02
CA GLY A 120 -5.59 13.13 -10.44
C GLY A 120 -5.66 13.09 -8.90
N ASN A 121 -4.92 12.20 -8.24
CA ASN A 121 -4.88 12.10 -6.78
C ASN A 121 -3.72 12.89 -6.14
N GLU A 122 -2.90 13.59 -6.93
CA GLU A 122 -1.68 14.25 -6.46
C GLU A 122 -1.95 15.20 -5.29
N LYS A 123 -3.03 15.99 -5.37
CA LYS A 123 -3.43 16.93 -4.30
C LYS A 123 -3.87 16.19 -3.02
N LEU A 124 -4.55 15.06 -3.15
CA LEU A 124 -5.00 14.27 -2.02
C LEU A 124 -3.82 13.59 -1.32
N VAL A 125 -2.93 12.98 -2.09
CA VAL A 125 -1.72 12.34 -1.58
C VAL A 125 -0.80 13.38 -0.93
N SER A 126 -0.58 14.52 -1.57
CA SER A 126 0.21 15.63 -0.99
C SER A 126 -0.39 16.13 0.33
N ARG A 127 -1.72 16.19 0.43
CA ARG A 127 -2.40 16.60 1.66
C ARG A 127 -2.14 15.63 2.81
N VAL A 128 -2.26 14.31 2.59
CA VAL A 128 -1.99 13.33 3.64
C VAL A 128 -0.52 13.32 4.03
N ILE A 129 0.40 13.40 3.07
CA ILE A 129 1.85 13.48 3.35
C ILE A 129 2.15 14.69 4.23
N ASN A 130 1.64 15.88 3.87
CA ASN A 130 1.83 17.09 4.68
C ASN A 130 1.26 16.95 6.10
N GLN A 131 0.14 16.27 6.25
CA GLN A 131 -0.45 16.02 7.56
C GLN A 131 0.41 15.04 8.40
N LEU A 132 0.96 14.00 7.79
CA LEU A 132 1.88 13.08 8.45
C LEU A 132 3.14 13.79 8.95
N TYR A 133 3.72 14.69 8.15
CA TYR A 133 4.84 15.56 8.58
C TYR A 133 4.44 16.48 9.75
N ARG A 134 3.21 17.01 9.77
CA ARG A 134 2.73 17.81 10.92
C ARG A 134 2.61 16.97 12.21
N CYS A 135 2.34 15.68 12.10
CA CYS A 135 2.38 14.75 13.23
C CYS A 135 3.82 14.43 13.68
N GLY A 136 4.84 14.88 12.95
CA GLY A 136 6.26 14.63 13.23
C GLY A 136 6.78 13.27 12.74
N ALA A 137 5.96 12.49 12.03
CA ALA A 137 6.35 11.18 11.54
C ALA A 137 7.41 11.24 10.42
N THR A 138 8.25 10.22 10.36
CA THR A 138 9.11 10.00 9.19
C THR A 138 8.27 9.39 8.06
N VAL A 139 8.26 10.03 6.88
CA VAL A 139 7.41 9.58 5.76
C VAL A 139 8.26 9.18 4.57
N ILE A 140 8.06 7.97 4.07
CA ILE A 140 8.70 7.45 2.84
C ILE A 140 7.65 7.28 1.75
N TYR A 141 7.89 7.85 0.58
CA TYR A 141 7.04 7.76 -0.59
C TYR A 141 7.87 7.82 -1.88
N GLU A 142 7.30 7.45 -3.01
CA GLU A 142 7.99 7.22 -4.29
C GLU A 142 8.88 8.39 -4.74
N ALA A 143 8.47 9.64 -4.53
CA ALA A 143 9.23 10.82 -4.98
C ALA A 143 10.56 11.05 -4.24
N GLN A 144 10.82 10.36 -3.13
CA GLN A 144 12.02 10.58 -2.30
C GLN A 144 13.25 9.80 -2.76
N GLN A 145 13.17 8.94 -3.78
CA GLN A 145 14.29 8.14 -4.34
C GLN A 145 15.13 7.34 -3.31
N MET A 146 14.75 7.34 -2.02
CA MET A 146 15.53 6.70 -0.95
C MET A 146 15.27 5.19 -0.82
N ALA A 147 14.18 4.69 -1.42
CA ALA A 147 13.87 3.26 -1.47
C ALA A 147 12.89 2.98 -2.62
N GLU A 148 13.06 1.87 -3.32
CA GLU A 148 12.07 1.36 -4.27
C GLU A 148 10.90 0.74 -3.51
N VAL A 149 9.98 1.59 -3.03
CA VAL A 149 8.80 1.16 -2.25
C VAL A 149 7.62 0.75 -3.12
N HIS A 150 7.74 0.93 -4.44
CA HIS A 150 6.71 0.57 -5.42
C HIS A 150 7.32 0.15 -6.75
N VAL A 151 6.74 -0.91 -7.33
CA VAL A 151 6.94 -1.30 -8.73
C VAL A 151 5.58 -1.29 -9.41
N SER A 152 5.49 -0.64 -10.59
CA SER A 152 4.25 -0.58 -11.35
C SER A 152 3.80 -1.98 -11.78
N GLY A 153 2.53 -2.30 -11.57
CA GLY A 153 1.89 -3.52 -12.08
C GLY A 153 1.31 -3.35 -13.49
N HIS A 154 1.37 -2.14 -14.06
CA HIS A 154 0.90 -1.90 -15.42
C HIS A 154 1.92 -2.35 -16.46
N ALA A 155 1.43 -3.03 -17.50
CA ALA A 155 2.24 -3.46 -18.63
C ALA A 155 2.83 -2.25 -19.38
N ARG A 156 4.08 -2.41 -19.85
CA ARG A 156 4.74 -1.45 -20.73
C ARG A 156 4.32 -1.68 -22.19
N GLN A 157 4.67 -0.75 -23.07
CA GLN A 157 4.27 -0.76 -24.48
C GLN A 157 4.57 -2.08 -25.17
N GLU A 158 5.76 -2.64 -25.01
CA GLU A 158 6.17 -3.89 -25.68
C GLU A 158 5.41 -5.11 -25.11
N GLU A 159 5.10 -5.10 -23.83
CA GLU A 159 4.27 -6.15 -23.21
C GLU A 159 2.83 -6.09 -23.73
N LEU A 160 2.28 -4.88 -23.92
CA LEU A 160 0.95 -4.70 -24.53
C LEU A 160 0.92 -5.23 -25.98
N LYS A 161 1.95 -4.92 -26.79
CA LYS A 161 2.09 -5.47 -28.15
C LYS A 161 2.19 -6.99 -28.14
N LEU A 162 2.94 -7.56 -27.19
CA LEU A 162 3.07 -9.01 -27.05
C LEU A 162 1.72 -9.67 -26.76
N ILE A 163 0.93 -9.12 -25.84
CA ILE A 163 -0.40 -9.63 -25.52
C ILE A 163 -1.32 -9.56 -26.74
N HIS A 164 -1.32 -8.46 -27.49
CA HIS A 164 -2.08 -8.36 -28.75
C HIS A 164 -1.68 -9.42 -29.75
N LYS A 165 -0.37 -9.64 -29.92
CA LYS A 165 0.17 -10.63 -30.84
C LYS A 165 -0.17 -12.06 -30.44
N LEU A 166 -0.24 -12.37 -29.15
CA LEU A 166 -0.59 -13.69 -28.64
C LEU A 166 -2.11 -13.96 -28.69
N ALA A 167 -2.91 -12.94 -28.35
CA ALA A 167 -4.36 -13.07 -28.23
C ALA A 167 -5.07 -13.01 -29.61
N HIS A 168 -4.48 -12.38 -30.63
CA HIS A 168 -5.08 -12.16 -31.96
C HIS A 168 -6.55 -11.72 -31.89
N PRO A 169 -6.91 -10.67 -31.11
CA PRO A 169 -8.30 -10.30 -30.89
C PRO A 169 -8.92 -9.79 -32.21
N ARG A 170 -10.15 -10.21 -32.50
CA ARG A 170 -10.92 -9.67 -33.62
C ARG A 170 -11.34 -8.22 -33.41
N TYR A 171 -11.60 -7.86 -32.15
CA TYR A 171 -11.96 -6.52 -31.71
C TYR A 171 -11.15 -6.16 -30.47
N PHE A 172 -10.71 -4.91 -30.39
CA PHE A 172 -9.98 -4.39 -29.25
C PHE A 172 -10.60 -3.09 -28.76
N ILE A 173 -10.93 -3.04 -27.49
CA ILE A 173 -11.48 -1.85 -26.83
C ILE A 173 -10.58 -1.51 -25.64
N PRO A 174 -9.75 -0.44 -25.75
CA PRO A 174 -8.92 -0.02 -24.63
C PRO A 174 -9.80 0.52 -23.50
N VAL A 175 -9.45 0.18 -22.26
CA VAL A 175 -10.10 0.67 -21.05
C VAL A 175 -9.04 1.17 -20.09
N HIS A 176 -9.46 1.95 -19.10
CA HIS A 176 -8.63 2.49 -18.05
C HIS A 176 -7.66 3.60 -18.52
N GLY A 177 -7.67 4.71 -17.80
CA GLY A 177 -6.86 5.89 -18.08
C GLY A 177 -7.67 7.04 -18.74
N GLU A 178 -6.97 8.11 -19.09
CA GLU A 178 -7.53 9.26 -19.79
C GLU A 178 -7.72 8.95 -21.28
N TYR A 179 -8.54 9.74 -21.96
CA TYR A 179 -8.82 9.55 -23.39
C TYR A 179 -7.56 9.47 -24.26
N ARG A 180 -6.54 10.29 -23.97
CA ARG A 180 -5.24 10.23 -24.68
C ARG A 180 -4.56 8.86 -24.53
N HIS A 181 -4.64 8.21 -23.36
CA HIS A 181 -4.08 6.88 -23.13
C HIS A 181 -4.83 5.83 -23.93
N LEU A 182 -6.17 5.91 -23.96
CA LEU A 182 -7.01 5.02 -24.74
C LEU A 182 -6.70 5.13 -26.24
N CYS A 183 -6.53 6.36 -26.76
CA CYS A 183 -6.15 6.60 -28.15
C CYS A 183 -4.77 6.01 -28.48
N GLN A 184 -3.78 6.18 -27.61
CA GLN A 184 -2.44 5.62 -27.83
C GLN A 184 -2.47 4.09 -27.77
N HIS A 185 -3.21 3.50 -26.83
CA HIS A 185 -3.34 2.05 -26.71
C HIS A 185 -4.07 1.45 -27.93
N ALA A 186 -5.12 2.12 -28.43
CA ALA A 186 -5.79 1.69 -29.68
C ALA A 186 -4.83 1.68 -30.88
N LYS A 187 -3.95 2.67 -31.00
CA LYS A 187 -2.93 2.73 -32.07
C LYS A 187 -1.88 1.61 -31.98
N LEU A 188 -1.63 1.07 -30.80
CA LEU A 188 -0.71 -0.07 -30.63
C LEU A 188 -1.31 -1.38 -31.15
N ALA A 189 -2.63 -1.46 -31.25
CA ALA A 189 -3.36 -2.66 -31.67
C ALA A 189 -3.54 -2.76 -33.18
N VAL A 190 -3.13 -1.74 -33.95
CA VAL A 190 -3.17 -1.68 -35.40
C VAL A 190 -1.79 -1.93 -35.97
#